data_9f05a070e454db994c2fa16176d9e178
#
_entry.id   9f05a070e454db994c2fa16176d9e178
#
_cell.length_a   1.000
_cell.length_b   1.000
_cell.length_c   1.000
_cell.angle_alpha   90.00
_cell.angle_beta   90.00
_cell.angle_gamma   90.00
#
_symmetry.space_group_name_H-M   'P 1'
#
loop_
_entity.id
_entity.type
_entity.pdbx_description
1 polymer ?
#
loop_
_entity_poly.entity_id
_entity_poly.type
_entity_poly.pdbx_seq_one_letter_code
_entity_poly.pdbx_strand_id
1 'polypeptide(L)'
;MTTLKKILLVDNEADITFALENGLENYGFSIDSFNDSVLALNSYKSNFYDLVILDIKMPKMDGFELYNKIKEKDPNVIICFLTASELFYEEFRKTRYVLGEKLGEEYFIQKPVKTDDLIQKMDGLMNK
;
A
#
# COMPACT_ATOMS: atom_id res chain seq x y z
N MET A 1 -20.81 15.07 -9.60
CA MET A 1 -19.63 14.37 -10.15
C MET A 1 -18.90 13.64 -9.04
N THR A 2 -18.63 12.38 -9.27
CA THR A 2 -17.83 11.56 -8.33
C THR A 2 -16.36 11.78 -8.59
N THR A 3 -15.63 12.18 -7.57
CA THR A 3 -14.16 12.26 -7.63
C THR A 3 -13.61 10.85 -7.60
N LEU A 4 -12.65 10.54 -8.46
CA LEU A 4 -11.97 9.24 -8.42
C LEU A 4 -11.19 9.08 -7.13
N LYS A 5 -11.23 7.89 -6.54
CA LYS A 5 -10.38 7.56 -5.41
C LYS A 5 -8.92 7.52 -5.86
N LYS A 6 -8.06 8.14 -5.09
CA LYS A 6 -6.63 8.29 -5.40
C LYS A 6 -5.79 7.35 -4.56
N ILE A 7 -5.05 6.51 -5.25
CA ILE A 7 -4.29 5.42 -4.63
C ILE A 7 -2.81 5.61 -4.94
N LEU A 8 -1.97 5.48 -3.92
CA LEU A 8 -0.53 5.37 -4.11
C LEU A 8 -0.15 3.89 -4.01
N LEU A 9 0.58 3.40 -5.00
CA LEU A 9 1.03 2.01 -5.04
C LEU A 9 2.54 1.97 -5.15
N VAL A 10 3.21 1.34 -4.19
CA VAL A 10 4.67 1.24 -4.18
C VAL A 10 5.09 -0.23 -4.08
N ASP A 11 5.77 -0.73 -5.09
CA ASP A 11 6.28 -2.10 -5.15
C ASP A 11 7.51 -2.09 -6.07
N ASN A 12 8.62 -2.66 -5.60
CA ASN A 12 9.85 -2.66 -6.39
C ASN A 12 9.81 -3.58 -7.62
N GLU A 13 8.79 -4.40 -7.75
CA GLU A 13 8.59 -5.26 -8.91
C GLU A 13 7.72 -4.55 -9.95
N ALA A 14 8.33 -4.09 -11.04
CA ALA A 14 7.64 -3.31 -12.06
C ALA A 14 6.47 -4.07 -12.72
N ASP A 15 6.60 -5.38 -12.87
CA ASP A 15 5.54 -6.20 -13.45
C ASP A 15 4.27 -6.17 -12.59
N ILE A 16 4.46 -6.18 -11.27
CA ILE A 16 3.35 -6.17 -10.33
C ILE A 16 2.66 -4.81 -10.33
N THR A 17 3.43 -3.73 -10.25
CA THR A 17 2.84 -2.38 -10.30
C THR A 17 2.09 -2.15 -11.61
N PHE A 18 2.66 -2.59 -12.72
CA PHE A 18 2.04 -2.43 -14.03
C PHE A 18 0.69 -3.15 -14.11
N ALA A 19 0.66 -4.40 -13.68
CA ALA A 19 -0.56 -5.20 -13.72
C ALA A 19 -1.64 -4.65 -12.78
N LEU A 20 -1.27 -4.29 -11.56
CA LEU A 20 -2.21 -3.76 -10.59
C LEU A 20 -2.71 -2.37 -10.98
N GLU A 21 -1.82 -1.51 -11.47
CA GLU A 21 -2.19 -0.18 -11.92
C GLU A 21 -3.24 -0.26 -13.03
N ASN A 22 -2.99 -1.07 -14.05
CA ASN A 22 -3.94 -1.25 -15.16
C ASN A 22 -5.28 -1.79 -14.67
N GLY A 23 -5.26 -2.79 -13.82
CA GLY A 23 -6.47 -3.39 -13.27
C GLY A 23 -7.29 -2.39 -12.47
N LEU A 24 -6.63 -1.65 -11.60
CA LEU A 24 -7.31 -0.67 -10.75
C LEU A 24 -7.83 0.54 -11.54
N GLU A 25 -7.06 1.00 -12.52
CA GLU A 25 -7.52 2.10 -13.39
C GLU A 25 -8.76 1.73 -14.18
N ASN A 26 -8.86 0.48 -14.62
CA ASN A 26 -10.04 -0.01 -15.33
C ASN A 26 -11.30 0.01 -14.46
N TYR A 27 -11.14 -0.05 -13.14
CA TYR A 27 -12.25 0.08 -12.19
C TYR A 27 -12.54 1.52 -11.77
N GLY A 28 -11.79 2.47 -12.33
CA GLY A 28 -12.04 3.89 -12.08
C GLY A 28 -11.22 4.52 -10.97
N PHE A 29 -10.17 3.85 -10.48
CA PHE A 29 -9.25 4.46 -9.52
C PHE A 29 -8.19 5.30 -10.23
N SER A 30 -7.72 6.34 -9.56
CA SER A 30 -6.58 7.13 -10.03
C SER A 30 -5.33 6.63 -9.29
N ILE A 31 -4.34 6.15 -10.03
CA ILE A 31 -3.18 5.48 -9.45
C ILE A 31 -1.90 6.26 -9.71
N ASP A 32 -1.15 6.56 -8.65
CA ASP A 32 0.24 6.95 -8.75
C ASP A 32 1.06 5.73 -8.33
N SER A 33 1.93 5.22 -9.18
CA SER A 33 2.74 4.04 -8.87
C SER A 33 4.23 4.34 -8.91
N PHE A 34 4.96 3.70 -8.00
CA PHE A 34 6.42 3.85 -7.90
C PHE A 34 7.05 2.48 -7.67
N ASN A 35 8.23 2.30 -8.24
CA ASN A 35 9.03 1.08 -8.04
C ASN A 35 10.23 1.32 -7.12
N ASP A 36 10.32 2.50 -6.53
CA ASP A 36 11.40 2.92 -5.64
C ASP A 36 10.79 3.63 -4.44
N SER A 37 11.10 3.14 -3.23
CA SER A 37 10.52 3.66 -2.00
C SER A 37 10.97 5.08 -1.68
N VAL A 38 12.22 5.40 -1.98
CA VAL A 38 12.76 6.75 -1.73
C VAL A 38 12.09 7.76 -2.64
N LEU A 39 11.95 7.40 -3.92
CA LEU A 39 11.27 8.26 -4.89
C LEU A 39 9.81 8.47 -4.51
N ALA A 40 9.14 7.41 -4.06
CA ALA A 40 7.75 7.50 -3.60
C ALA A 40 7.61 8.47 -2.44
N LEU A 41 8.52 8.40 -1.47
CA LEU A 41 8.50 9.30 -0.33
C LEU A 41 8.73 10.75 -0.74
N ASN A 42 9.72 10.98 -1.62
CA ASN A 42 10.04 12.32 -2.09
C ASN A 42 8.92 12.94 -2.93
N SER A 43 8.11 12.10 -3.56
CA SER A 43 6.99 12.54 -4.40
C SER A 43 5.65 12.53 -3.65
N TYR A 44 5.64 12.16 -2.38
CA TYR A 44 4.42 12.00 -1.61
C TYR A 44 3.68 13.32 -1.42
N LYS A 45 2.37 13.29 -1.65
CA LYS A 45 1.48 14.44 -1.50
C LYS A 45 0.58 14.23 -0.29
N SER A 46 0.77 15.04 0.74
CA SER A 46 -0.04 14.94 1.96
C SER A 46 -1.48 15.35 1.69
N ASN A 47 -2.42 14.67 2.35
CA ASN A 47 -3.87 14.91 2.22
C ASN A 47 -4.40 14.72 0.79
N PHE A 48 -3.72 13.89 0.00
CA PHE A 48 -4.06 13.67 -1.40
C PHE A 48 -4.59 12.26 -1.65
N TYR A 49 -4.02 11.25 -1.00
CA TYR A 49 -4.37 9.85 -1.27
C TYR A 49 -5.46 9.34 -0.35
N ASP A 50 -6.40 8.58 -0.91
CA ASP A 50 -7.44 7.88 -0.15
C ASP A 50 -6.89 6.59 0.46
N LEU A 51 -5.89 5.99 -0.17
CA LEU A 51 -5.27 4.76 0.29
C LEU A 51 -3.85 4.66 -0.25
N VAL A 52 -2.95 4.12 0.57
CA VAL A 52 -1.58 3.82 0.17
C VAL A 52 -1.36 2.32 0.29
N ILE A 53 -0.82 1.71 -0.75
CA ILE A 53 -0.50 0.27 -0.80
C ILE A 53 1.01 0.12 -0.93
N LEU A 54 1.65 -0.52 0.05
CA LEU A 54 3.10 -0.66 0.10
C LEU A 54 3.51 -2.12 0.08
N ASP A 55 4.46 -2.45 -0.80
CA ASP A 55 5.20 -3.69 -0.67
C ASP A 55 6.12 -3.58 0.55
N ILE A 56 6.44 -4.70 1.17
CA ILE A 56 7.23 -4.70 2.38
C ILE A 56 8.72 -4.79 2.09
N LYS A 57 9.13 -5.77 1.26
CA LYS A 57 10.54 -5.95 0.91
C LYS A 57 10.93 -5.09 -0.28
N MET A 58 11.58 -3.99 0.00
CA MET A 58 12.11 -3.09 -1.02
C MET A 58 13.53 -2.69 -0.67
N PRO A 59 14.42 -2.51 -1.67
CA PRO A 59 15.77 -2.03 -1.41
C PRO A 59 15.76 -0.61 -0.85
N LYS A 60 16.82 -0.22 -0.16
CA LYS A 60 17.05 1.10 0.42
C LYS A 60 16.15 1.43 1.59
N MET A 61 14.84 1.37 1.41
CA MET A 61 13.85 1.66 2.43
C MET A 61 12.72 0.65 2.29
N ASP A 62 12.50 -0.17 3.31
CA ASP A 62 11.43 -1.16 3.26
C ASP A 62 10.06 -0.52 3.51
N GLY A 63 9.01 -1.34 3.38
CA GLY A 63 7.64 -0.86 3.54
C GLY A 63 7.32 -0.32 4.91
N PHE A 64 7.94 -0.86 5.96
CA PHE A 64 7.71 -0.40 7.32
C PHE A 64 8.32 0.98 7.58
N GLU A 65 9.53 1.18 7.08
CA GLU A 65 10.17 2.49 7.17
C GLU A 65 9.40 3.53 6.38
N LEU A 66 8.95 3.16 5.19
CA LEU A 66 8.16 4.05 4.35
C LEU A 66 6.82 4.39 5.02
N TYR A 67 6.17 3.39 5.63
CA TYR A 67 4.96 3.59 6.41
C TYR A 67 5.17 4.67 7.49
N ASN A 68 6.22 4.53 8.29
CA ASN A 68 6.49 5.47 9.36
C ASN A 68 6.72 6.89 8.84
N LYS A 69 7.48 7.01 7.76
CA LYS A 69 7.78 8.32 7.17
C LYS A 69 6.56 8.97 6.54
N ILE A 70 5.71 8.20 5.90
CA ILE A 70 4.45 8.70 5.34
C ILE A 70 3.53 9.16 6.47
N LYS A 71 3.41 8.38 7.54
CA LYS A 71 2.56 8.72 8.68
C LYS A 71 3.01 10.00 9.39
N GLU A 72 4.30 10.30 9.38
CA GLU A 72 4.81 11.57 9.90
C GLU A 72 4.29 12.76 9.11
N LYS A 73 4.17 12.60 7.78
CA LYS A 73 3.69 13.65 6.89
C LYS A 73 2.18 13.72 6.79
N ASP A 74 1.51 12.59 7.00
CA ASP A 74 0.08 12.45 6.73
C ASP A 74 -0.51 11.43 7.74
N PRO A 75 -0.74 11.87 8.98
CA PRO A 75 -1.12 10.94 10.06
C PRO A 75 -2.42 10.17 9.84
N ASN A 76 -3.34 10.72 9.06
CA ASN A 76 -4.67 10.13 8.88
C ASN A 76 -4.81 9.26 7.64
N VAL A 77 -3.76 9.14 6.82
CA VAL A 77 -3.84 8.33 5.60
C VAL A 77 -3.96 6.85 5.95
N ILE A 78 -4.75 6.14 5.18
CA ILE A 78 -4.91 4.69 5.33
C ILE A 78 -3.81 4.01 4.53
N ILE A 79 -3.04 3.14 5.17
CA ILE A 79 -1.95 2.40 4.53
C ILE A 79 -2.17 0.92 4.74
N CYS A 80 -2.06 0.13 3.67
CA CYS A 80 -2.03 -1.32 3.73
C CYS A 80 -0.78 -1.85 3.04
N PHE A 81 -0.48 -3.12 3.30
CA PHE A 81 0.75 -3.75 2.82
C PHE A 81 0.46 -4.92 1.89
N LEU A 82 1.33 -5.09 0.90
CA LEU A 82 1.39 -6.31 0.09
C LEU A 82 2.55 -7.16 0.59
N THR A 83 2.31 -8.45 0.79
CA THR A 83 3.35 -9.37 1.27
C THR A 83 3.50 -10.55 0.32
N ALA A 84 4.74 -10.94 0.04
CA ALA A 84 5.05 -11.93 -0.99
C ALA A 84 4.96 -13.39 -0.53
N SER A 85 5.01 -13.68 0.78
CA SER A 85 5.03 -15.06 1.24
C SER A 85 4.47 -15.25 2.64
N GLU A 86 4.05 -16.49 2.95
CA GLU A 86 3.54 -16.86 4.26
C GLU A 86 4.60 -16.74 5.37
N LEU A 87 5.85 -17.03 5.04
CA LEU A 87 6.95 -16.87 5.98
C LEU A 87 7.11 -15.43 6.39
N PHE A 88 6.87 -14.55 5.45
CA PHE A 88 6.93 -13.13 5.69
C PHE A 88 5.78 -12.68 6.60
N TYR A 89 4.65 -13.34 6.51
CA TYR A 89 3.48 -13.06 7.34
C TYR A 89 3.76 -13.28 8.82
N GLU A 90 4.60 -14.27 9.16
CA GLU A 90 5.00 -14.51 10.54
C GLU A 90 5.88 -13.39 11.09
N GLU A 91 6.87 -12.95 10.33
CA GLU A 91 7.70 -11.79 10.70
C GLU A 91 6.86 -10.55 10.87
N PHE A 92 5.85 -10.44 10.07
CA PHE A 92 4.92 -9.36 10.01
C PHE A 92 4.11 -9.21 11.29
N ARG A 93 3.59 -10.31 11.81
CA ARG A 93 2.86 -10.32 13.07
C ARG A 93 3.71 -9.76 14.20
N LYS A 94 5.01 -10.02 14.15
CA LYS A 94 5.96 -9.50 15.13
C LYS A 94 6.23 -8.02 14.89
N THR A 95 6.37 -7.64 13.63
CA THR A 95 6.79 -6.30 13.23
C THR A 95 5.70 -5.25 13.42
N ARG A 96 4.43 -5.63 13.37
CA ARG A 96 3.34 -4.66 13.56
C ARG A 96 3.36 -3.98 14.93
N TYR A 97 3.99 -4.62 15.92
CA TYR A 97 4.19 -4.00 17.23
C TYR A 97 5.29 -2.96 17.23
N VAL A 98 6.24 -3.09 16.30
CA VAL A 98 7.36 -2.15 16.15
C VAL A 98 6.89 -0.82 15.56
N LEU A 99 5.79 -0.85 14.81
CA LEU A 99 5.19 0.36 14.24
C LEU A 99 4.40 1.18 15.27
N GLY A 100 4.31 0.71 16.52
CA GLY A 100 3.59 1.40 17.57
C GLY A 100 2.07 1.33 17.43
N GLU A 101 1.58 0.66 16.40
CA GLU A 101 0.16 0.46 16.16
C GLU A 101 -0.12 -1.02 15.98
N LYS A 102 -1.21 -1.47 16.59
CA LYS A 102 -1.65 -2.85 16.41
C LYS A 102 -2.55 -2.92 15.17
N LEU A 103 -1.93 -3.04 14.01
CA LEU A 103 -2.67 -3.16 12.75
C LEU A 103 -3.35 -4.53 12.65
N GLY A 104 -4.62 -4.54 12.29
CA GLY A 104 -5.36 -5.77 12.04
C GLY A 104 -4.92 -6.47 10.76
N GLU A 105 -5.31 -7.73 10.62
CA GLU A 105 -4.94 -8.55 9.46
C GLU A 105 -5.47 -7.98 8.14
N GLU A 106 -6.55 -7.21 8.19
CA GLU A 106 -7.14 -6.59 7.01
C GLU A 106 -6.23 -5.60 6.31
N TYR A 107 -5.20 -5.10 7.01
CA TYR A 107 -4.22 -4.19 6.42
C TYR A 107 -3.09 -4.92 5.70
N PHE A 108 -3.15 -6.26 5.67
CA PHE A 108 -2.09 -7.08 5.09
C PHE A 108 -2.66 -7.99 4.00
N ILE A 109 -2.18 -7.79 2.78
CA ILE A 109 -2.70 -8.48 1.60
C ILE A 109 -1.60 -9.34 1.02
N GLN A 110 -1.84 -10.65 0.93
CA GLN A 110 -0.86 -11.60 0.43
C GLN A 110 -0.84 -11.63 -1.10
N LYS A 111 0.35 -11.58 -1.68
CA LYS A 111 0.54 -11.78 -3.11
C LYS A 111 0.63 -13.28 -3.44
N PRO A 112 0.23 -13.72 -4.64
CA PRO A 112 -0.40 -12.92 -5.69
C PRO A 112 -1.86 -12.61 -5.35
N VAL A 113 -2.32 -11.41 -5.71
CA VAL A 113 -3.70 -11.00 -5.46
C VAL A 113 -4.37 -10.62 -6.79
N LYS A 114 -5.57 -11.12 -6.98
CA LYS A 114 -6.38 -10.75 -8.14
C LYS A 114 -6.95 -9.34 -7.93
N THR A 115 -7.11 -8.60 -9.01
CA THR A 115 -7.62 -7.23 -8.94
C THR A 115 -8.96 -7.15 -8.21
N ASP A 116 -9.88 -8.07 -8.50
CA ASP A 116 -11.19 -8.08 -7.85
C ASP A 116 -11.08 -8.24 -6.34
N ASP A 117 -10.23 -9.15 -5.88
CA ASP A 117 -10.02 -9.40 -4.45
C ASP A 117 -9.35 -8.20 -3.79
N LEU A 118 -8.40 -7.58 -4.48
CA LEU A 118 -7.73 -6.39 -3.99
C LEU A 118 -8.73 -5.25 -3.80
N ILE A 119 -9.60 -5.03 -4.77
CA ILE A 119 -10.62 -3.98 -4.71
C ILE A 119 -11.55 -4.18 -3.52
N GLN A 120 -11.99 -5.42 -3.27
CA GLN A 120 -12.83 -5.71 -2.10
C GLN A 120 -12.12 -5.34 -0.80
N LYS A 121 -10.84 -5.68 -0.68
CA LYS A 121 -10.06 -5.35 0.50
C LYS A 121 -9.85 -3.84 0.65
N MET A 122 -9.59 -3.17 -0.46
CA MET A 122 -9.44 -1.71 -0.49
C MET A 122 -10.73 -1.02 -0.03
N ASP A 123 -11.87 -1.46 -0.55
CA ASP A 123 -13.17 -0.91 -0.17
C ASP A 123 -13.42 -1.10 1.32
N GLY A 124 -13.10 -2.26 1.85
CA GLY A 124 -13.25 -2.52 3.28
C GLY A 124 -12.41 -1.58 4.14
N LEU A 125 -11.22 -1.22 3.70
CA LEU A 125 -10.35 -0.30 4.42
C LEU A 125 -10.78 1.15 4.29
N MET A 126 -11.19 1.56 3.09
CA MET A 126 -11.56 2.95 2.84
C MET A 126 -12.93 3.33 3.39
N ASN A 127 -13.81 2.35 3.60
CA ASN A 127 -15.18 2.59 4.06
C ASN A 127 -15.43 2.16 5.51
N LYS A 128 -14.38 2.14 6.31
CA LYS A 128 -14.51 1.87 7.74
C LYS A 128 -15.15 3.03 8.49
#